data_b796ff9087a940a2d9bc4be22f3f9671
#
_entry.id   b796ff9087a940a2d9bc4be22f3f9671
#
_cell.length_a   1.000
_cell.length_b   1.000
_cell.length_c   1.000
_cell.angle_alpha   90.00
_cell.angle_beta   90.00
_cell.angle_gamma   90.00
#
_symmetry.space_group_name_H-M   'P 1'
#
loop_
_entity.id
_entity.type
_entity.pdbx_description
1 polymer ?
#
loop_
_entity_poly.entity_id
_entity_poly.type
_entity_poly.pdbx_seq_one_letter_code
_entity_poly.pdbx_strand_id
1 'polypeptide(L)'
;HTGIGPLTVVSGCLSRSVRDTARWYDVCAGFDPRDPYSLPKQVGWEAQLGSTDFSGSRVIVSPDLGSAIISDAVRKIVEEAAAELIAIAGLQQVDVPVSLPPIDWEWAIANQVGLYKELGERWPACEQDMTKSMAFGVRMGIERYNLDIAARVEEGRTAANERMAAVFDLTDFIICATNPD
;
A
#
# COMPACT_ATOMS: atom_id res chain seq x y z
N HIS A 1 -3.00 10.34 -8.97
CA HIS A 1 -1.75 9.74 -9.47
C HIS A 1 -0.61 10.75 -9.34
N THR A 2 0.46 10.38 -8.71
CA THR A 2 1.68 11.20 -8.64
C THR A 2 2.53 10.92 -9.89
N GLY A 3 3.21 11.94 -10.44
CA GLY A 3 4.12 11.76 -11.58
C GLY A 3 5.37 10.94 -11.24
N ILE A 4 5.62 10.70 -9.95
CA ILE A 4 6.78 9.98 -9.44
C ILE A 4 6.35 8.56 -9.07
N GLY A 5 6.86 7.60 -9.77
CA GLY A 5 6.63 6.19 -9.48
C GLY A 5 5.56 5.53 -10.35
N PRO A 6 5.50 4.21 -10.28
CA PRO A 6 4.53 3.41 -11.02
C PRO A 6 3.11 3.61 -10.49
N LEU A 7 2.14 3.03 -11.17
CA LEU A 7 0.71 3.07 -10.83
C LEU A 7 0.37 2.42 -9.45
N THR A 8 1.36 2.06 -8.67
CA THR A 8 1.24 1.55 -7.29
C THR A 8 1.35 2.66 -6.23
N VAL A 9 1.61 3.90 -6.63
CA VAL A 9 1.75 5.02 -5.70
C VAL A 9 0.40 5.72 -5.53
N VAL A 10 -0.05 5.81 -4.28
CA VAL A 10 -1.26 6.54 -3.90
C VAL A 10 -0.93 7.67 -2.94
N SER A 11 -1.71 8.75 -2.99
CA SER A 11 -1.58 9.87 -2.07
C SER A 11 -2.56 9.72 -0.92
N GLY A 12 -2.09 9.97 0.29
CA GLY A 12 -2.88 9.99 1.52
C GLY A 12 -2.56 11.22 2.36
N CYS A 13 -3.25 11.37 3.47
CA CYS A 13 -2.97 12.44 4.43
C CYS A 13 -2.35 11.89 5.71
N LEU A 14 -1.56 12.73 6.38
CA LEU A 14 -1.18 12.54 7.77
C LEU A 14 -2.05 13.45 8.62
N SER A 15 -2.86 12.88 9.49
CA SER A 15 -3.80 13.61 10.33
C SER A 15 -3.72 13.16 11.79
N ARG A 16 -4.29 13.96 12.70
CA ARG A 16 -4.36 13.62 14.12
C ARG A 16 -5.65 12.92 14.51
N SER A 17 -6.62 12.86 13.61
CA SER A 17 -7.90 12.21 13.89
C SER A 17 -8.48 11.56 12.63
N VAL A 18 -9.28 10.52 12.84
CA VAL A 18 -10.05 9.88 11.75
C VAL A 18 -10.99 10.90 11.09
N ARG A 19 -11.52 11.84 11.85
CA ARG A 19 -12.39 12.92 11.34
C ARG A 19 -11.66 13.80 10.32
N ASP A 20 -10.42 14.20 10.59
CA ASP A 20 -9.62 15.00 9.66
C ASP A 20 -9.28 14.19 8.40
N THR A 21 -8.99 12.90 8.55
CA THR A 21 -8.81 11.99 7.41
C THR A 21 -10.08 11.93 6.55
N ALA A 22 -11.23 11.74 7.16
CA ALA A 22 -12.52 11.69 6.45
C ALA A 22 -12.81 12.99 5.71
N ARG A 23 -12.57 14.13 6.34
CA ARG A 23 -12.68 15.47 5.71
C ARG A 23 -11.73 15.62 4.54
N TRP A 24 -10.50 15.11 4.65
CA TRP A 24 -9.55 15.13 3.55
C TRP A 24 -10.07 14.33 2.36
N TYR A 25 -10.67 13.15 2.59
CA TYR A 25 -11.31 12.37 1.52
C TYR A 25 -12.48 13.11 0.88
N ASP A 26 -13.32 13.79 1.67
CA ASP A 26 -14.43 14.60 1.13
C ASP A 26 -13.95 15.69 0.17
N VAL A 27 -12.75 16.24 0.39
CA VAL A 27 -12.17 17.30 -0.44
C VAL A 27 -11.38 16.74 -1.62
N CYS A 28 -10.50 15.75 -1.37
CA CYS A 28 -9.45 15.36 -2.31
C CYS A 28 -9.79 14.11 -3.13
N ALA A 29 -10.64 13.19 -2.62
CA ALA A 29 -10.97 11.97 -3.34
C ALA A 29 -12.04 12.23 -4.43
N GLY A 30 -11.89 11.53 -5.56
CA GLY A 30 -12.86 11.61 -6.64
C GLY A 30 -12.26 11.20 -7.98
N PHE A 31 -13.11 11.18 -9.00
CA PHE A 31 -12.72 10.83 -10.35
C PHE A 31 -11.87 11.93 -11.01
N ASP A 32 -10.74 11.54 -11.58
CA ASP A 32 -9.93 12.37 -12.47
C ASP A 32 -9.62 11.56 -13.76
N PRO A 33 -9.98 12.05 -14.95
CA PRO A 33 -9.77 11.30 -16.20
C PRO A 33 -8.30 11.07 -16.56
N ARG A 34 -7.38 11.75 -15.87
CA ARG A 34 -5.92 11.56 -16.00
C ARG A 34 -5.37 10.45 -15.09
N ASP A 35 -6.19 9.97 -14.15
CA ASP A 35 -5.83 8.89 -13.23
C ASP A 35 -6.69 7.66 -13.51
N PRO A 36 -6.13 6.60 -14.15
CA PRO A 36 -6.89 5.40 -14.51
C PRO A 36 -7.41 4.61 -13.31
N TYR A 37 -6.91 4.89 -12.10
CA TYR A 37 -7.33 4.23 -10.86
C TYR A 37 -8.25 5.08 -9.99
N SER A 38 -8.56 6.31 -10.40
CA SER A 38 -9.48 7.15 -9.64
C SER A 38 -10.89 6.57 -9.65
N LEU A 39 -11.51 6.56 -8.49
CA LEU A 39 -12.88 6.07 -8.31
C LEU A 39 -13.89 7.22 -8.41
N PRO A 40 -15.17 6.93 -8.68
CA PRO A 40 -16.23 7.92 -8.61
C PRO A 40 -16.21 8.65 -7.27
N LYS A 41 -16.48 9.97 -7.30
CA LYS A 41 -16.49 10.77 -6.08
C LYS A 41 -17.58 10.27 -5.13
N GLN A 42 -17.17 9.94 -3.93
CA GLN A 42 -18.07 9.74 -2.78
C GLN A 42 -17.96 10.97 -1.87
N VAL A 43 -19.07 11.35 -1.27
CA VAL A 43 -19.16 12.50 -0.37
C VAL A 43 -19.75 12.09 0.96
N GLY A 44 -19.48 12.89 1.99
CA GLY A 44 -20.04 12.65 3.31
C GLY A 44 -19.23 11.69 4.18
N TRP A 45 -17.96 11.48 3.88
CA TRP A 45 -17.07 10.67 4.70
C TRP A 45 -17.05 11.13 6.16
N GLU A 46 -16.92 12.46 6.39
CA GLU A 46 -16.92 13.01 7.74
C GLU A 46 -18.30 12.88 8.41
N ALA A 47 -19.35 13.13 7.66
CA ALA A 47 -20.72 13.08 8.20
C ALA A 47 -21.19 11.66 8.56
N GLN A 48 -20.61 10.64 7.90
CA GLN A 48 -20.95 9.23 8.12
C GLN A 48 -20.11 8.55 9.20
N LEU A 49 -19.15 9.24 9.80
CA LEU A 49 -18.36 8.65 10.88
C LEU A 49 -19.24 8.19 12.05
N GLY A 50 -19.09 6.93 12.42
CA GLY A 50 -19.85 6.30 13.48
C GLY A 50 -21.28 5.92 13.12
N SER A 51 -21.71 6.07 11.86
CA SER A 51 -23.06 5.69 11.42
C SER A 51 -23.16 4.25 10.91
N THR A 52 -22.03 3.58 10.66
CA THR A 52 -22.01 2.21 10.14
C THR A 52 -21.74 1.22 11.26
N ASP A 53 -22.59 0.22 11.39
CA ASP A 53 -22.36 -0.94 12.24
C ASP A 53 -21.59 -2.01 11.42
N PHE A 54 -20.41 -2.39 11.91
CA PHE A 54 -19.58 -3.42 11.30
C PHE A 54 -19.70 -4.78 11.98
N SER A 55 -20.60 -4.92 12.95
CA SER A 55 -20.82 -6.19 13.67
C SER A 55 -21.09 -7.33 12.70
N GLY A 56 -20.38 -8.42 12.86
CA GLY A 56 -20.48 -9.60 11.99
C GLY A 56 -19.76 -9.51 10.65
N SER A 57 -19.17 -8.35 10.31
CA SER A 57 -18.29 -8.26 9.13
C SER A 57 -17.07 -9.17 9.31
N ARG A 58 -16.68 -9.84 8.22
CA ARG A 58 -15.58 -10.80 8.25
C ARG A 58 -14.24 -10.10 8.20
N VAL A 59 -13.28 -10.57 8.99
CA VAL A 59 -11.93 -10.02 9.01
C VAL A 59 -10.88 -11.14 9.03
N ILE A 60 -9.85 -10.97 8.21
CA ILE A 60 -8.64 -11.79 8.24
C ILE A 60 -7.54 -10.99 8.95
N VAL A 61 -6.81 -11.64 9.85
CA VAL A 61 -5.58 -11.10 10.47
C VAL A 61 -4.40 -11.80 9.83
N SER A 62 -3.66 -11.08 9.01
CA SER A 62 -2.48 -11.58 8.29
C SER A 62 -1.36 -10.54 8.37
N PRO A 63 -0.57 -10.53 9.45
CA PRO A 63 0.42 -9.48 9.71
C PRO A 63 1.44 -9.29 8.59
N ASP A 64 1.80 -10.35 7.89
CA ASP A 64 2.81 -10.38 6.83
C ASP A 64 2.25 -10.62 5.41
N LEU A 65 0.93 -10.75 5.28
CA LEU A 65 0.24 -11.09 4.01
C LEU A 65 0.81 -12.36 3.34
N GLY A 66 1.46 -13.23 4.16
CA GLY A 66 2.03 -14.50 3.73
C GLY A 66 3.32 -14.41 2.90
N SER A 67 3.87 -13.21 2.71
CA SER A 67 5.10 -13.00 1.92
C SER A 67 6.10 -12.04 2.55
N ALA A 68 5.65 -11.08 3.36
CA ALA A 68 6.54 -10.09 3.95
C ALA A 68 7.31 -10.65 5.16
N ILE A 69 8.56 -10.22 5.30
CA ILE A 69 9.36 -10.49 6.50
C ILE A 69 9.12 -9.34 7.48
N ILE A 70 8.52 -9.64 8.61
CA ILE A 70 8.25 -8.67 9.68
C ILE A 70 8.93 -9.12 10.99
N SER A 71 9.27 -8.16 11.85
CA SER A 71 9.83 -8.48 13.18
C SER A 71 8.76 -9.07 14.10
N ASP A 72 9.19 -9.90 15.07
CA ASP A 72 8.28 -10.47 16.07
C ASP A 72 7.58 -9.38 16.90
N ALA A 73 8.26 -8.26 17.13
CA ALA A 73 7.69 -7.12 17.83
C ALA A 73 6.51 -6.50 17.06
N VAL A 74 6.67 -6.29 15.76
CA VAL A 74 5.59 -5.77 14.89
C VAL A 74 4.45 -6.77 14.80
N ARG A 75 4.74 -8.06 14.60
CA ARG A 75 3.73 -9.12 14.58
C ARG A 75 2.86 -9.09 15.84
N LYS A 76 3.49 -9.06 17.00
CA LYS A 76 2.80 -9.02 18.29
C LYS A 76 1.89 -7.79 18.43
N ILE A 77 2.39 -6.60 18.06
CA ILE A 77 1.60 -5.36 18.12
C ILE A 77 0.36 -5.45 17.21
N VAL A 78 0.53 -5.95 15.99
CA VAL A 78 -0.58 -6.08 15.03
C VAL A 78 -1.62 -7.09 15.52
N GLU A 79 -1.19 -8.24 16.03
CA GLU A 79 -2.08 -9.28 16.55
C GLU A 79 -2.86 -8.81 17.78
N GLU A 80 -2.21 -8.12 18.73
CA GLU A 80 -2.86 -7.55 19.92
C GLU A 80 -3.88 -6.46 19.53
N ALA A 81 -3.50 -5.52 18.64
CA ALA A 81 -4.41 -4.48 18.17
C ALA A 81 -5.58 -5.05 17.35
N ALA A 82 -5.33 -6.07 16.54
CA ALA A 82 -6.38 -6.76 15.80
C ALA A 82 -7.39 -7.44 16.73
N ALA A 83 -6.93 -8.14 17.77
CA ALA A 83 -7.80 -8.79 18.74
C ALA A 83 -8.70 -7.77 19.47
N GLU A 84 -8.12 -6.63 19.87
CA GLU A 84 -8.88 -5.54 20.50
C GLU A 84 -9.93 -4.95 19.54
N LEU A 85 -9.54 -4.64 18.31
CA LEU A 85 -10.44 -4.10 17.29
C LEU A 85 -11.60 -5.06 16.97
N ILE A 86 -11.30 -6.34 16.80
CA ILE A 86 -12.30 -7.39 16.55
C ILE A 86 -13.32 -7.44 17.68
N ALA A 87 -12.84 -7.41 18.92
CA ALA A 87 -13.72 -7.45 20.09
C ALA A 87 -14.60 -6.20 20.21
N ILE A 88 -14.04 -5.01 20.01
CA ILE A 88 -14.77 -3.74 20.14
C ILE A 88 -15.79 -3.55 19.01
N ALA A 89 -15.40 -3.88 17.76
CA ALA A 89 -16.24 -3.69 16.59
C ALA A 89 -17.18 -4.87 16.30
N GLY A 90 -17.11 -5.95 17.08
CA GLY A 90 -17.93 -7.15 16.87
C GLY A 90 -17.67 -7.87 15.55
N LEU A 91 -16.42 -7.80 15.05
CA LEU A 91 -16.06 -8.44 13.79
C LEU A 91 -15.99 -9.97 13.95
N GLN A 92 -16.19 -10.67 12.87
CA GLN A 92 -16.01 -12.12 12.78
C GLN A 92 -14.67 -12.45 12.15
N GLN A 93 -13.73 -12.92 12.96
CA GLN A 93 -12.46 -13.40 12.40
C GLN A 93 -12.67 -14.69 11.62
N VAL A 94 -12.12 -14.74 10.41
CA VAL A 94 -12.12 -15.93 9.55
C VAL A 94 -10.69 -16.39 9.29
N ASP A 95 -10.50 -17.71 9.34
CA ASP A 95 -9.19 -18.33 9.13
C ASP A 95 -9.03 -18.69 7.64
N VAL A 96 -8.56 -17.72 6.87
CA VAL A 96 -8.26 -17.87 5.44
C VAL A 96 -6.79 -17.54 5.22
N PRO A 97 -6.00 -18.43 4.64
CA PRO A 97 -4.60 -18.16 4.39
C PRO A 97 -4.44 -17.09 3.31
N VAL A 98 -3.75 -16.02 3.65
CA VAL A 98 -3.31 -14.99 2.71
C VAL A 98 -1.88 -15.34 2.28
N SER A 99 -1.63 -15.33 0.98
CA SER A 99 -0.29 -15.54 0.42
C SER A 99 -0.16 -14.71 -0.85
N LEU A 100 0.41 -13.53 -0.73
CA LEU A 100 0.72 -12.68 -1.87
C LEU A 100 2.06 -13.11 -2.50
N PRO A 101 2.22 -12.92 -3.82
CA PRO A 101 3.51 -13.16 -4.45
C PRO A 101 4.56 -12.17 -3.93
N PRO A 102 5.81 -12.59 -3.73
CA PRO A 102 6.90 -11.69 -3.39
C PRO A 102 7.26 -10.84 -4.62
N ILE A 103 7.00 -9.53 -4.53
CA ILE A 103 7.26 -8.55 -5.62
C ILE A 103 8.14 -7.39 -5.15
N ASP A 104 8.72 -7.50 -3.98
CA ASP A 104 9.46 -6.45 -3.29
C ASP A 104 10.67 -5.97 -4.09
N TRP A 105 11.43 -6.88 -4.67
CA TRP A 105 12.63 -6.55 -5.47
C TRP A 105 12.28 -5.82 -6.76
N GLU A 106 11.38 -6.38 -7.56
CA GLU A 106 10.94 -5.80 -8.83
C GLU A 106 10.29 -4.43 -8.60
N TRP A 107 9.44 -4.32 -7.58
CA TRP A 107 8.81 -3.07 -7.18
C TRP A 107 9.84 -2.02 -6.75
N ALA A 108 10.83 -2.40 -5.95
CA ALA A 108 11.88 -1.49 -5.49
C ALA A 108 12.70 -0.94 -6.67
N ILE A 109 13.15 -1.80 -7.59
CA ILE A 109 13.92 -1.39 -8.76
C ILE A 109 13.10 -0.46 -9.68
N ALA A 110 11.84 -0.79 -9.95
CA ALA A 110 10.97 0.04 -10.78
C ALA A 110 10.75 1.45 -10.18
N ASN A 111 10.58 1.55 -8.86
CA ASN A 111 10.46 2.85 -8.18
C ASN A 111 11.73 3.70 -8.32
N GLN A 112 12.90 3.09 -8.23
CA GLN A 112 14.17 3.82 -8.40
C GLN A 112 14.36 4.37 -9.82
N VAL A 113 13.86 3.66 -10.82
CA VAL A 113 13.86 4.16 -12.21
C VAL A 113 12.94 5.39 -12.35
N GLY A 114 11.80 5.39 -11.70
CA GLY A 114 10.92 6.56 -11.62
C GLY A 114 11.63 7.77 -11.00
N LEU A 115 12.31 7.56 -9.87
CA LEU A 115 13.10 8.60 -9.22
C LEU A 115 14.24 9.10 -10.12
N TYR A 116 14.99 8.21 -10.76
CA TYR A 116 16.03 8.57 -11.71
C TYR A 116 15.51 9.48 -12.83
N LYS A 117 14.35 9.16 -13.38
CA LYS A 117 13.70 9.98 -14.41
C LYS A 117 13.39 11.40 -13.91
N GLU A 118 12.90 11.53 -12.68
CA GLU A 118 12.60 12.84 -12.07
C GLU A 118 13.86 13.65 -11.75
N LEU A 119 14.97 13.00 -11.43
CA LEU A 119 16.25 13.65 -11.25
C LEU A 119 16.77 14.24 -12.57
N GLY A 120 16.55 13.55 -13.68
CA GLY A 120 16.91 14.00 -15.03
C GLY A 120 18.38 14.38 -15.15
N GLU A 121 18.64 15.56 -15.74
CA GLU A 121 20.00 16.07 -15.96
C GLU A 121 20.78 16.40 -14.67
N ARG A 122 20.11 16.47 -13.52
CA ARG A 122 20.79 16.69 -12.22
C ARG A 122 21.60 15.47 -11.78
N TRP A 123 21.24 14.29 -12.25
CA TRP A 123 22.01 13.07 -11.99
C TRP A 123 23.21 12.97 -12.95
N PRO A 124 24.43 12.58 -12.49
CA PRO A 124 24.78 12.13 -11.12
C PRO A 124 25.24 13.26 -10.19
N ALA A 125 25.30 14.50 -10.61
CA ALA A 125 25.84 15.61 -9.81
C ALA A 125 25.11 15.82 -8.47
N CYS A 126 23.78 15.57 -8.42
CA CYS A 126 22.99 15.69 -7.20
C CYS A 126 23.17 14.52 -6.22
N GLU A 127 23.96 13.51 -6.53
CA GLU A 127 24.15 12.35 -5.67
C GLU A 127 24.68 12.72 -4.28
N GLN A 128 25.59 13.70 -4.23
CA GLN A 128 26.15 14.20 -2.97
C GLN A 128 25.14 14.83 -2.03
N ASP A 129 24.01 15.32 -2.56
CA ASP A 129 22.93 15.97 -1.80
C ASP A 129 21.86 14.97 -1.32
N MET A 130 22.03 13.69 -1.67
CA MET A 130 21.10 12.62 -1.32
C MET A 130 21.59 11.83 -0.10
N THR A 131 20.66 11.15 0.57
CA THR A 131 21.05 10.12 1.54
C THR A 131 21.76 8.96 0.82
N LYS A 132 22.70 8.29 1.51
CA LYS A 132 23.43 7.14 0.94
C LYS A 132 22.49 6.04 0.43
N SER A 133 21.40 5.80 1.15
CA SER A 133 20.38 4.82 0.78
C SER A 133 19.67 5.20 -0.52
N MET A 134 19.27 6.46 -0.68
CA MET A 134 18.62 6.93 -1.90
C MET A 134 19.57 6.90 -3.10
N ALA A 135 20.78 7.39 -2.95
CA ALA A 135 21.79 7.36 -4.00
C ALA A 135 22.10 5.92 -4.45
N PHE A 136 22.23 5.01 -3.48
CA PHE A 136 22.43 3.58 -3.77
C PHE A 136 21.24 3.01 -4.55
N GLY A 137 20.01 3.30 -4.12
CA GLY A 137 18.80 2.85 -4.81
C GLY A 137 18.74 3.32 -6.26
N VAL A 138 19.02 4.61 -6.53
CA VAL A 138 19.04 5.15 -7.90
C VAL A 138 20.07 4.42 -8.77
N ARG A 139 21.29 4.21 -8.26
CA ARG A 139 22.31 3.43 -8.99
C ARG A 139 21.83 2.02 -9.30
N MET A 140 21.27 1.33 -8.32
CA MET A 140 20.72 -0.02 -8.51
C MET A 140 19.60 -0.04 -9.56
N GLY A 141 18.73 0.97 -9.58
CA GLY A 141 17.71 1.12 -10.61
C GLY A 141 18.31 1.23 -12.01
N ILE A 142 19.31 2.09 -12.17
CA ILE A 142 20.02 2.29 -13.46
C ILE A 142 20.69 0.99 -13.93
N GLU A 143 21.37 0.28 -13.03
CA GLU A 143 22.17 -0.90 -13.35
C GLU A 143 21.33 -2.16 -13.61
N ARG A 144 20.20 -2.29 -12.91
CA ARG A 144 19.44 -3.54 -12.87
C ARG A 144 18.15 -3.53 -13.67
N TYR A 145 17.56 -2.35 -13.90
CA TYR A 145 16.32 -2.29 -14.65
C TYR A 145 16.53 -2.62 -16.12
N ASN A 146 15.73 -3.53 -16.62
CA ASN A 146 15.75 -3.98 -18.01
C ASN A 146 14.34 -4.49 -18.41
N LEU A 147 14.18 -5.00 -19.64
CA LEU A 147 12.90 -5.46 -20.13
C LEU A 147 12.34 -6.67 -19.36
N ASP A 148 13.21 -7.55 -18.87
CA ASP A 148 12.79 -8.70 -18.05
C ASP A 148 12.21 -8.23 -16.71
N ILE A 149 12.91 -7.32 -16.02
CA ILE A 149 12.40 -6.72 -14.78
C ILE A 149 11.10 -5.96 -15.03
N ALA A 150 10.99 -5.20 -16.11
CA ALA A 150 9.76 -4.50 -16.47
C ALA A 150 8.57 -5.45 -16.64
N ALA A 151 8.77 -6.58 -17.33
CA ALA A 151 7.74 -7.61 -17.49
C ALA A 151 7.35 -8.22 -16.14
N ARG A 152 8.32 -8.60 -15.31
CA ARG A 152 8.07 -9.18 -13.98
C ARG A 152 7.31 -8.23 -13.04
N VAL A 153 7.57 -6.93 -13.10
CA VAL A 153 6.82 -5.92 -12.33
C VAL A 153 5.33 -5.99 -12.67
N GLU A 154 4.99 -6.05 -13.97
CA GLU A 154 3.61 -6.10 -14.41
C GLU A 154 2.94 -7.46 -14.11
N GLU A 155 3.66 -8.56 -14.33
CA GLU A 155 3.19 -9.91 -13.98
C GLU A 155 2.93 -10.04 -12.48
N GLY A 156 3.88 -9.59 -11.65
CA GLY A 156 3.76 -9.62 -10.19
C GLY A 156 2.62 -8.76 -9.68
N ARG A 157 2.44 -7.57 -10.24
CA ARG A 157 1.32 -6.68 -9.91
C ARG A 157 -0.03 -7.32 -10.26
N THR A 158 -0.13 -7.93 -11.43
CA THR A 158 -1.34 -8.63 -11.86
C THR A 158 -1.65 -9.80 -10.93
N ALA A 159 -0.67 -10.65 -10.66
CA ALA A 159 -0.83 -11.79 -9.75
C ALA A 159 -1.21 -11.36 -8.32
N ALA A 160 -0.63 -10.26 -7.80
CA ALA A 160 -0.98 -9.71 -6.50
C ALA A 160 -2.44 -9.19 -6.47
N ASN A 161 -2.88 -8.49 -7.51
CA ASN A 161 -4.25 -8.01 -7.63
C ASN A 161 -5.27 -9.16 -7.71
N GLU A 162 -5.01 -10.17 -8.53
CA GLU A 162 -5.87 -11.35 -8.64
C GLU A 162 -5.97 -12.10 -7.31
N ARG A 163 -4.83 -12.27 -6.63
CA ARG A 163 -4.80 -12.93 -5.33
C ARG A 163 -5.55 -12.14 -4.27
N MET A 164 -5.36 -10.82 -4.23
CA MET A 164 -6.06 -9.96 -3.28
C MET A 164 -7.57 -9.93 -3.56
N ALA A 165 -8.00 -9.88 -4.81
CA ALA A 165 -9.40 -9.97 -5.18
C ALA A 165 -10.03 -11.27 -4.66
N ALA A 166 -9.36 -12.41 -4.87
CA ALA A 166 -9.83 -13.71 -4.37
C ALA A 166 -9.92 -13.77 -2.83
N VAL A 167 -9.03 -13.07 -2.12
CA VAL A 167 -9.11 -12.96 -0.65
C VAL A 167 -10.31 -12.11 -0.24
N PHE A 168 -10.58 -11.01 -0.93
CA PHE A 168 -11.73 -10.15 -0.63
C PHE A 168 -13.10 -10.76 -1.01
N ASP A 169 -13.15 -11.82 -1.80
CA ASP A 169 -14.37 -12.62 -1.95
C ASP A 169 -14.74 -13.36 -0.66
N LEU A 170 -13.79 -13.56 0.24
CA LEU A 170 -13.94 -14.34 1.48
C LEU A 170 -14.00 -13.48 2.74
N THR A 171 -13.64 -12.21 2.67
CA THR A 171 -13.57 -11.31 3.82
C THR A 171 -13.94 -9.88 3.44
N ASP A 172 -14.37 -9.09 4.42
CA ASP A 172 -14.69 -7.69 4.23
C ASP A 172 -13.48 -6.80 4.60
N PHE A 173 -12.60 -7.30 5.49
CA PHE A 173 -11.42 -6.59 5.98
C PHE A 173 -10.21 -7.51 6.07
N ILE A 174 -9.02 -6.91 5.91
CA ILE A 174 -7.73 -7.55 6.19
C ILE A 174 -6.93 -6.62 7.11
N ILE A 175 -6.41 -7.16 8.19
CA ILE A 175 -5.51 -6.44 9.10
C ILE A 175 -4.10 -6.96 8.88
N CYS A 176 -3.18 -6.07 8.54
CA CYS A 176 -1.77 -6.38 8.30
C CYS A 176 -0.85 -5.29 8.85
N ALA A 177 0.45 -5.56 8.92
CA ALA A 177 1.45 -4.57 9.27
C ALA A 177 1.61 -3.54 8.13
N THR A 178 1.86 -2.28 8.51
CA THR A 178 2.20 -1.22 7.56
C THR A 178 3.69 -1.24 7.21
N ASN A 179 4.53 -1.51 8.20
CA ASN A 179 5.99 -1.57 8.07
C ASN A 179 6.53 -2.84 8.74
N PRO A 180 7.72 -3.32 8.30
CA PRO A 180 8.29 -4.58 8.82
C PRO A 180 8.92 -4.46 10.21
N ASP A 181 9.33 -3.25 10.64
CA ASP A 181 10.06 -2.94 11.90
C ASP A 181 9.56 -1.65 12.55
#